data_84991627fc9c1c375fbd8687653813ae
#
_entry.id   84991627fc9c1c375fbd8687653813ae
#
_cell.length_a   1.000
_cell.length_b   1.000
_cell.length_c   1.000
_cell.angle_alpha   90.00
_cell.angle_beta   90.00
_cell.angle_gamma   90.00
#
_symmetry.space_group_name_H-M   'P 1'
#
loop_
_entity.id
_entity.type
_entity.pdbx_description
1 polymer ?
#
loop_
_entity_poly.entity_id
_entity_poly.type
_entity_poly.pdbx_seq_one_letter_code
_entity_poly.pdbx_strand_id
1 'polypeptide(L)'
;DGAFLTEEYTYDAKILCRWYLEQIDNYPNIEIKYSQQIKRIENNGDEYHLTISGDKKVSSSFVLNATYASVNQIQKMLGFEMFKIKYELCEIILCDVNDKLKKIGLTVMDGPFFSIMPFGKTGYHSLTAVTFTPHVTCKESLPRFDCQERSDGFCSPMQLGNCNNCPVKPESAWPYMSSLARKYMRDDLNFEFNHTLYSMKPILLASEIDDSRPTVIRQFSNEPTFVSVLSGKINTVYDLDNVL
;
A
#
# COMPACT_ATOMS: atom_id res chain seq x y z
N ASP A 1 19.72 7.89 -27.36
CA ASP A 1 19.85 7.26 -26.03
C ASP A 1 20.74 8.12 -25.15
N GLY A 2 20.34 8.37 -23.93
CA GLY A 2 21.07 9.20 -22.99
C GLY A 2 20.85 8.71 -21.55
N ALA A 3 21.68 9.21 -20.64
CA ALA A 3 21.53 8.99 -19.22
C ALA A 3 21.57 10.35 -18.49
N PHE A 4 20.75 10.48 -17.48
CA PHE A 4 20.72 11.64 -16.61
C PHE A 4 21.17 11.23 -15.21
N LEU A 5 22.05 12.00 -14.62
CA LEU A 5 22.40 11.88 -13.21
C LEU A 5 21.56 12.90 -12.45
N THR A 6 20.76 12.41 -11.52
CA THR A 6 19.92 13.24 -10.65
C THR A 6 20.22 12.93 -9.18
N GLU A 7 19.97 13.88 -8.31
CA GLU A 7 19.98 13.66 -6.87
C GLU A 7 18.55 13.40 -6.43
N GLU A 8 18.29 12.20 -5.91
CA GLU A 8 16.97 11.80 -5.43
C GLU A 8 17.07 11.18 -4.03
N TYR A 9 16.20 11.64 -3.13
CA TYR A 9 16.17 11.15 -1.77
C TYR A 9 15.23 9.95 -1.65
N THR A 10 15.74 8.89 -1.03
CA THR A 10 14.91 7.75 -0.60
C THR A 10 14.76 7.80 0.92
N TYR A 11 13.59 7.41 1.42
CA TYR A 11 13.36 7.31 2.85
C TYR A 11 13.03 5.88 3.26
N ASP A 12 13.34 5.60 4.51
CA ASP A 12 13.03 4.30 5.12
C ASP A 12 11.66 4.38 5.79
N ALA A 13 10.68 3.67 5.21
CA ALA A 13 9.32 3.65 5.73
C ALA A 13 9.23 3.08 7.15
N LYS A 14 10.14 2.15 7.54
CA LYS A 14 10.16 1.59 8.89
C LYS A 14 10.69 2.59 9.92
N ILE A 15 11.68 3.41 9.54
CA ILE A 15 12.19 4.49 10.40
C ILE A 15 11.11 5.54 10.59
N LEU A 16 10.42 5.96 9.51
CA LEU A 16 9.30 6.89 9.58
C LEU A 16 8.18 6.36 10.48
N CYS A 17 7.76 5.12 10.28
CA CYS A 17 6.73 4.48 11.09
C CYS A 17 7.12 4.48 12.59
N ARG A 18 8.36 4.11 12.90
CA ARG A 18 8.85 4.12 14.29
C ARG A 18 8.82 5.52 14.89
N TRP A 19 9.28 6.51 14.14
CA TRP A 19 9.28 7.90 14.60
C TRP A 19 7.85 8.38 14.92
N TYR A 20 6.86 8.11 14.06
CA TYR A 20 5.47 8.46 14.35
C TYR A 20 4.92 7.72 15.57
N LEU A 21 5.24 6.44 15.76
CA LEU A 21 4.81 5.69 16.93
C LEU A 21 5.41 6.27 18.21
N GLU A 22 6.69 6.66 18.20
CA GLU A 22 7.34 7.34 19.32
C GLU A 22 6.70 8.70 19.63
N GLN A 23 6.24 9.43 18.60
CA GLN A 23 5.52 10.70 18.83
C GLN A 23 4.16 10.48 19.49
N ILE A 24 3.46 9.39 19.18
CA ILE A 24 2.15 9.09 19.79
C ILE A 24 2.25 8.92 21.31
N ASP A 25 3.37 8.44 21.82
CA ASP A 25 3.60 8.29 23.27
C ASP A 25 3.51 9.64 24.04
N ASN A 26 3.66 10.77 23.34
CA ASN A 26 3.48 12.10 23.90
C ASN A 26 2.00 12.49 24.09
N TYR A 27 1.06 11.68 23.59
CA TYR A 27 -0.37 11.95 23.62
C TYR A 27 -1.11 10.91 24.46
N PRO A 28 -1.24 11.09 25.79
CA PRO A 28 -1.81 10.08 26.70
C PRO A 28 -3.30 9.78 26.45
N ASN A 29 -3.97 10.59 25.66
CA ASN A 29 -5.36 10.39 25.25
C ASN A 29 -5.51 9.51 24.01
N ILE A 30 -4.41 9.07 23.38
CA ILE A 30 -4.45 8.16 22.22
C ILE A 30 -4.25 6.72 22.70
N GLU A 31 -5.18 5.85 22.33
CA GLU A 31 -5.08 4.40 22.54
C GLU A 31 -4.94 3.68 21.21
N ILE A 32 -3.85 2.92 21.01
CA ILE A 32 -3.65 2.09 19.81
C ILE A 32 -4.04 0.66 20.13
N LYS A 33 -4.94 0.08 19.32
CA LYS A 33 -5.36 -1.32 19.38
C LYS A 33 -4.97 -2.03 18.10
N TYR A 34 -3.90 -2.82 18.17
CA TYR A 34 -3.47 -3.68 17.06
C TYR A 34 -4.30 -4.95 16.94
N SER A 35 -4.19 -5.60 15.79
CA SER A 35 -4.85 -6.89 15.48
C SER A 35 -6.37 -6.83 15.69
N GLN A 36 -6.98 -5.68 15.44
CA GLN A 36 -8.43 -5.52 15.50
C GLN A 36 -9.01 -5.53 14.10
N GLN A 37 -10.08 -6.30 13.96
CA GLN A 37 -10.92 -6.32 12.77
C GLN A 37 -12.22 -5.62 13.08
N ILE A 38 -12.66 -4.73 12.19
CA ILE A 38 -13.99 -4.14 12.23
C ILE A 38 -14.94 -5.15 11.58
N LYS A 39 -15.89 -5.69 12.36
CA LYS A 39 -16.89 -6.65 11.89
C LYS A 39 -18.15 -5.95 11.37
N ARG A 40 -18.52 -4.85 12.01
CA ARG A 40 -19.72 -4.09 11.72
C ARG A 40 -19.58 -2.64 12.15
N ILE A 41 -20.18 -1.73 11.38
CA ILE A 41 -20.35 -0.32 11.75
C ILE A 41 -21.80 0.02 11.49
N GLU A 42 -22.44 0.71 12.44
CA GLU A 42 -23.80 1.16 12.36
C GLU A 42 -23.87 2.63 12.76
N ASN A 43 -24.64 3.42 12.04
CA ASN A 43 -24.99 4.78 12.42
C ASN A 43 -26.35 4.72 13.17
N ASN A 44 -26.39 5.21 14.42
CA ASN A 44 -27.63 5.27 15.20
C ASN A 44 -28.26 6.68 15.25
N GLY A 45 -27.73 7.61 14.47
CA GLY A 45 -28.16 9.01 14.41
C GLY A 45 -27.19 9.96 15.11
N ASP A 46 -26.70 9.63 16.31
CA ASP A 46 -25.83 10.49 17.12
C ASP A 46 -24.37 10.03 17.07
N GLU A 47 -24.14 8.71 16.95
CA GLU A 47 -22.82 8.11 16.96
C GLU A 47 -22.74 6.92 16.00
N TYR A 48 -21.51 6.56 15.60
CA TYR A 48 -21.20 5.28 14.98
C TYR A 48 -20.94 4.23 16.05
N HIS A 49 -21.60 3.10 15.94
CA HIS A 49 -21.35 1.93 16.77
C HIS A 49 -20.52 0.91 15.99
N LEU A 50 -19.30 0.66 16.43
CA LEU A 50 -18.39 -0.28 15.82
C LEU A 50 -18.34 -1.58 16.65
N THR A 51 -18.52 -2.70 15.99
CA THR A 51 -18.23 -4.01 16.57
C THR A 51 -16.89 -4.49 16.04
N ILE A 52 -15.93 -4.69 16.92
CA ILE A 52 -14.57 -5.13 16.60
C ILE A 52 -14.28 -6.55 17.06
N SER A 53 -13.08 -7.06 16.84
CA SER A 53 -12.64 -8.38 17.25
C SER A 53 -13.01 -8.70 18.70
N GLY A 54 -13.46 -9.94 18.96
CA GLY A 54 -13.96 -10.37 20.29
C GLY A 54 -15.31 -9.76 20.66
N ASP A 55 -16.09 -9.31 19.66
CA ASP A 55 -17.43 -8.71 19.81
C ASP A 55 -17.48 -7.48 20.75
N LYS A 56 -16.31 -6.84 20.91
CA LYS A 56 -16.20 -5.59 21.65
C LYS A 56 -16.90 -4.48 20.89
N LYS A 57 -17.58 -3.60 21.62
CA LYS A 57 -18.28 -2.43 21.06
C LYS A 57 -17.52 -1.15 21.40
N VAL A 58 -17.42 -0.27 20.40
CA VAL A 58 -16.86 1.07 20.53
C VAL A 58 -17.85 2.02 19.88
N SER A 59 -18.13 3.15 20.49
CA SER A 59 -18.93 4.22 19.89
C SER A 59 -18.11 5.50 19.72
N SER A 60 -18.46 6.27 18.70
CA SER A 60 -17.78 7.54 18.40
C SER A 60 -18.68 8.43 17.54
N SER A 61 -18.71 9.72 17.84
CA SER A 61 -19.33 10.73 16.98
C SER A 61 -18.46 11.13 15.78
N PHE A 62 -17.19 10.69 15.76
CA PHE A 62 -16.25 10.93 14.66
C PHE A 62 -15.53 9.63 14.26
N VAL A 63 -15.53 9.29 12.99
CA VAL A 63 -14.80 8.14 12.43
C VAL A 63 -13.97 8.58 11.22
N LEU A 64 -12.65 8.32 11.30
CA LEU A 64 -11.73 8.46 10.18
C LEU A 64 -11.38 7.07 9.63
N ASN A 65 -11.78 6.81 8.38
CA ASN A 65 -11.42 5.61 7.64
C ASN A 65 -10.13 5.85 6.83
N ALA A 66 -9.00 5.47 7.39
CA ALA A 66 -7.67 5.57 6.78
C ALA A 66 -7.07 4.17 6.49
N THR A 67 -7.91 3.22 6.06
CA THR A 67 -7.56 1.80 5.95
C THR A 67 -6.91 1.41 4.61
N TYR A 68 -6.53 2.39 3.78
CA TYR A 68 -5.81 2.23 2.51
C TYR A 68 -6.52 1.25 1.56
N ALA A 69 -5.96 0.04 1.33
CA ALA A 69 -6.57 -0.95 0.44
C ALA A 69 -7.92 -1.49 0.94
N SER A 70 -8.27 -1.27 2.21
CA SER A 70 -9.55 -1.67 2.81
C SER A 70 -10.56 -0.52 2.94
N VAL A 71 -10.30 0.64 2.33
CA VAL A 71 -11.17 1.82 2.45
C VAL A 71 -12.61 1.53 1.99
N ASN A 72 -12.78 0.82 0.89
CA ASN A 72 -14.10 0.50 0.33
C ASN A 72 -14.87 -0.54 1.14
N GLN A 73 -14.21 -1.44 1.85
CA GLN A 73 -14.86 -2.39 2.75
C GLN A 73 -15.59 -1.67 3.88
N ILE A 74 -14.94 -0.66 4.47
CA ILE A 74 -15.53 0.15 5.54
C ILE A 74 -16.68 1.00 5.01
N GLN A 75 -16.52 1.64 3.85
CA GLN A 75 -17.61 2.40 3.21
C GLN A 75 -18.82 1.53 2.91
N LYS A 76 -18.59 0.30 2.41
CA LYS A 76 -19.65 -0.66 2.12
C LYS A 76 -20.46 -1.05 3.36
N MET A 77 -19.81 -1.20 4.52
CA MET A 77 -20.51 -1.53 5.78
C MET A 77 -21.56 -0.48 6.16
N LEU A 78 -21.33 0.79 5.79
CA LEU A 78 -22.23 1.92 6.03
C LEU A 78 -23.13 2.28 4.83
N GLY A 79 -23.01 1.56 3.72
CA GLY A 79 -23.77 1.86 2.50
C GLY A 79 -23.32 3.14 1.78
N PHE A 80 -22.12 3.65 2.08
CA PHE A 80 -21.59 4.83 1.40
C PHE A 80 -21.07 4.50 -0.01
N GLU A 81 -21.01 5.53 -0.85
CA GLU A 81 -20.42 5.43 -2.18
C GLU A 81 -18.94 5.04 -2.08
N MET A 82 -18.56 3.95 -2.73
CA MET A 82 -17.18 3.47 -2.75
C MET A 82 -16.31 4.25 -3.74
N PHE A 83 -15.02 4.38 -3.45
CA PHE A 83 -14.07 4.92 -4.41
C PHE A 83 -13.96 3.97 -5.62
N LYS A 84 -13.82 4.56 -6.82
CA LYS A 84 -13.52 3.80 -8.04
C LYS A 84 -12.03 3.47 -8.06
N ILE A 85 -11.69 2.25 -7.68
CA ILE A 85 -10.33 1.79 -7.46
C ILE A 85 -10.01 0.62 -8.38
N LYS A 86 -8.79 0.61 -8.93
CA LYS A 86 -8.10 -0.57 -9.41
C LYS A 86 -7.22 -1.10 -8.28
N TYR A 87 -7.38 -2.36 -7.92
CA TYR A 87 -6.52 -3.05 -6.96
C TYR A 87 -5.47 -3.85 -7.70
N GLU A 88 -4.23 -3.73 -7.26
CA GLU A 88 -3.09 -4.49 -7.79
C GLU A 88 -2.43 -5.26 -6.66
N LEU A 89 -2.28 -6.58 -6.80
CA LEU A 89 -1.37 -7.36 -5.97
C LEU A 89 0.03 -7.18 -6.53
N CYS A 90 0.82 -6.36 -5.86
CA CYS A 90 2.17 -5.99 -6.29
C CYS A 90 3.24 -6.76 -5.53
N GLU A 91 4.33 -7.06 -6.24
CA GLU A 91 5.57 -7.59 -5.68
C GLU A 91 6.67 -6.53 -5.72
N ILE A 92 7.44 -6.44 -4.65
CA ILE A 92 8.74 -5.75 -4.62
C ILE A 92 9.79 -6.79 -4.28
N ILE A 93 10.76 -6.99 -5.17
CA ILE A 93 11.86 -7.91 -4.94
C ILE A 93 12.98 -7.18 -4.24
N LEU A 94 13.49 -7.72 -3.13
CA LEU A 94 14.65 -7.21 -2.45
C LEU A 94 15.90 -7.98 -2.86
N CYS A 95 16.93 -7.23 -3.22
CA CYS A 95 18.17 -7.74 -3.78
C CYS A 95 19.36 -7.36 -2.91
N ASP A 96 20.29 -8.28 -2.77
CA ASP A 96 21.67 -7.96 -2.41
C ASP A 96 22.37 -7.36 -3.62
N VAL A 97 23.20 -6.34 -3.40
CA VAL A 97 23.91 -5.64 -4.48
C VAL A 97 25.39 -5.52 -4.18
N ASN A 98 26.20 -5.45 -5.23
CA ASN A 98 27.63 -5.22 -5.08
C ASN A 98 27.93 -3.75 -4.72
N ASP A 99 29.18 -3.46 -4.33
CA ASP A 99 29.60 -2.15 -3.84
C ASP A 99 29.36 -1.02 -4.84
N LYS A 100 29.38 -1.32 -6.14
CA LYS A 100 29.15 -0.33 -7.19
C LYS A 100 27.71 0.16 -7.23
N LEU A 101 26.74 -0.68 -6.84
CA LEU A 101 25.31 -0.31 -6.79
C LEU A 101 24.88 0.26 -5.45
N LYS A 102 25.59 0.01 -4.35
CA LYS A 102 25.11 0.33 -2.99
C LYS A 102 24.53 1.73 -2.77
N LYS A 103 25.02 2.72 -3.51
CA LYS A 103 24.60 4.13 -3.37
C LYS A 103 23.93 4.67 -4.62
N ILE A 104 23.57 3.80 -5.55
CA ILE A 104 23.02 4.20 -6.84
C ILE A 104 21.61 3.65 -6.96
N GLY A 105 20.65 4.51 -7.24
CA GLY A 105 19.36 4.15 -7.80
C GLY A 105 19.43 4.21 -9.32
N LEU A 106 18.93 3.21 -10.00
CA LEU A 106 18.87 3.16 -11.45
C LEU A 106 17.44 2.93 -11.91
N THR A 107 16.94 3.82 -12.77
CA THR A 107 15.64 3.67 -13.42
C THR A 107 15.83 3.73 -14.92
N VAL A 108 15.32 2.74 -15.64
CA VAL A 108 15.26 2.71 -17.10
C VAL A 108 13.87 3.14 -17.53
N MET A 109 13.79 4.16 -18.38
CA MET A 109 12.55 4.79 -18.85
C MET A 109 12.44 4.64 -20.38
N ASP A 110 11.25 4.95 -20.93
CA ASP A 110 10.96 4.93 -22.37
C ASP A 110 11.11 3.56 -23.04
N GLY A 111 10.57 2.53 -22.39
CA GLY A 111 10.60 1.17 -22.91
C GLY A 111 10.24 0.17 -21.83
N PRO A 112 11.04 -0.88 -21.63
CA PRO A 112 10.83 -1.80 -20.54
C PRO A 112 11.21 -1.15 -19.20
N PHE A 113 10.28 -0.43 -18.61
CA PHE A 113 10.46 0.26 -17.33
C PHE A 113 10.82 -0.71 -16.21
N PHE A 114 11.98 -0.53 -15.65
CA PHE A 114 12.35 -1.13 -14.38
C PHE A 114 13.14 -0.15 -13.51
N SER A 115 13.12 -0.39 -12.23
CA SER A 115 13.94 0.36 -11.27
C SER A 115 14.64 -0.59 -10.32
N ILE A 116 15.93 -0.32 -10.04
CA ILE A 116 16.66 -0.90 -8.93
C ILE A 116 17.13 0.24 -8.03
N MET A 117 16.58 0.30 -6.82
CA MET A 117 16.72 1.46 -5.94
C MET A 117 17.10 1.04 -4.53
N PRO A 118 17.94 1.80 -3.80
CA PRO A 118 18.17 1.55 -2.39
C PRO A 118 16.84 1.46 -1.62
N PHE A 119 16.66 0.42 -0.83
CA PHE A 119 15.44 0.19 -0.05
C PHE A 119 15.63 0.70 1.38
N GLY A 120 15.41 2.00 1.56
CA GLY A 120 15.65 2.67 2.82
C GLY A 120 17.09 2.51 3.31
N LYS A 121 17.27 2.24 4.61
CA LYS A 121 18.57 1.96 5.24
C LYS A 121 18.80 0.48 5.51
N THR A 122 18.09 -0.40 4.80
CA THR A 122 18.16 -1.85 5.02
C THR A 122 19.45 -2.49 4.49
N GLY A 123 20.15 -1.84 3.58
CA GLY A 123 21.28 -2.39 2.83
C GLY A 123 20.85 -3.11 1.55
N TYR A 124 19.57 -3.43 1.38
CA TYR A 124 19.02 -4.02 0.16
C TYR A 124 18.67 -2.97 -0.87
N HIS A 125 18.49 -3.42 -2.11
CA HIS A 125 17.83 -2.67 -3.16
C HIS A 125 16.51 -3.31 -3.53
N SER A 126 15.50 -2.50 -3.82
CA SER A 126 14.24 -2.96 -4.41
C SER A 126 14.37 -3.05 -5.92
N LEU A 127 13.96 -4.17 -6.50
CA LEU A 127 13.79 -4.33 -7.94
C LEU A 127 12.29 -4.36 -8.24
N THR A 128 11.86 -3.48 -9.14
CA THR A 128 10.48 -3.39 -9.63
C THR A 128 10.48 -3.20 -11.15
N ALA A 129 9.45 -3.68 -11.82
CA ALA A 129 9.24 -3.45 -13.25
C ALA A 129 7.75 -3.25 -13.52
N VAL A 130 7.40 -2.24 -14.30
CA VAL A 130 5.99 -1.89 -14.56
C VAL A 130 5.18 -3.09 -15.06
N THR A 131 5.76 -3.90 -15.92
CA THR A 131 5.09 -5.09 -16.50
C THR A 131 4.91 -6.24 -15.50
N PHE A 132 5.82 -6.42 -14.55
CA PHE A 132 5.87 -7.63 -13.72
C PHE A 132 5.58 -7.38 -12.24
N THR A 133 5.68 -6.12 -11.78
CA THR A 133 5.35 -5.75 -10.39
C THR A 133 3.91 -6.07 -10.02
N PRO A 134 2.88 -5.75 -10.85
CA PRO A 134 1.53 -6.26 -10.62
C PRO A 134 1.42 -7.72 -11.09
N HIS A 135 1.13 -8.65 -10.17
CA HIS A 135 0.82 -10.04 -10.51
C HIS A 135 -0.60 -10.22 -11.02
N VAL A 136 -1.54 -9.58 -10.34
CA VAL A 136 -2.96 -9.61 -10.69
C VAL A 136 -3.60 -8.25 -10.38
N THR A 137 -4.64 -7.93 -11.14
CA THR A 137 -5.40 -6.69 -11.01
C THR A 137 -6.89 -6.96 -10.91
N CYS A 138 -7.60 -6.08 -10.19
CA CYS A 138 -9.05 -6.12 -10.07
C CYS A 138 -9.60 -4.69 -10.16
N LYS A 139 -10.64 -4.47 -10.96
CA LYS A 139 -11.33 -3.18 -11.13
C LYS A 139 -12.72 -3.16 -10.49
N GLU A 140 -13.07 -4.19 -9.75
CA GLU A 140 -14.32 -4.22 -8.99
C GLU A 140 -14.26 -3.28 -7.77
N SER A 141 -15.41 -2.87 -7.27
CA SER A 141 -15.52 -1.99 -6.10
C SER A 141 -14.86 -2.56 -4.85
N LEU A 142 -14.78 -3.89 -4.75
CA LEU A 142 -14.02 -4.61 -3.72
C LEU A 142 -12.97 -5.49 -4.39
N PRO A 143 -11.80 -5.66 -3.77
CA PRO A 143 -10.73 -6.46 -4.32
C PRO A 143 -11.11 -7.96 -4.35
N ARG A 144 -11.43 -8.48 -5.53
CA ARG A 144 -11.73 -9.88 -5.75
C ARG A 144 -10.64 -10.52 -6.59
N PHE A 145 -10.05 -11.60 -6.07
CA PHE A 145 -8.95 -12.33 -6.70
C PHE A 145 -9.13 -13.84 -6.50
N ASP A 146 -8.77 -14.64 -7.48
CA ASP A 146 -8.88 -16.12 -7.43
C ASP A 146 -8.09 -16.74 -6.25
N CYS A 147 -7.02 -16.09 -5.81
CA CYS A 147 -6.25 -16.55 -4.66
C CYS A 147 -7.07 -16.55 -3.36
N GLN A 148 -8.09 -15.71 -3.25
CA GLN A 148 -8.94 -15.65 -2.05
C GLN A 148 -9.74 -16.94 -1.85
N GLU A 149 -10.25 -17.53 -2.92
CA GLU A 149 -11.00 -18.80 -2.86
C GLU A 149 -10.11 -19.95 -2.37
N ARG A 150 -8.81 -19.91 -2.71
CA ARG A 150 -7.83 -20.93 -2.32
C ARG A 150 -7.17 -20.66 -0.97
N SER A 151 -7.47 -19.52 -0.34
CA SER A 151 -6.77 -19.05 0.88
C SER A 151 -7.34 -19.63 2.17
N ASP A 152 -8.34 -20.50 2.11
CA ASP A 152 -9.04 -21.11 3.26
C ASP A 152 -9.47 -20.06 4.30
N GLY A 153 -10.11 -18.99 3.83
CA GLY A 153 -10.62 -17.92 4.68
C GLY A 153 -9.58 -16.91 5.18
N PHE A 154 -8.30 -17.08 4.82
CA PHE A 154 -7.24 -16.12 5.19
C PHE A 154 -7.49 -14.71 4.63
N CYS A 155 -8.08 -14.62 3.44
CA CYS A 155 -8.35 -13.40 2.73
C CYS A 155 -9.69 -13.45 2.02
N SER A 156 -10.42 -12.35 1.99
CA SER A 156 -11.67 -12.21 1.25
C SER A 156 -11.83 -10.79 0.69
N PRO A 157 -12.77 -10.54 -0.24
CA PRO A 157 -13.06 -9.19 -0.71
C PRO A 157 -13.46 -8.20 0.39
N MET A 158 -14.07 -8.70 1.48
CA MET A 158 -14.47 -7.87 2.63
C MET A 158 -13.40 -7.78 3.71
N GLN A 159 -12.38 -8.65 3.65
CA GLN A 159 -11.30 -8.68 4.63
C GLN A 159 -10.00 -9.10 3.96
N LEU A 160 -9.15 -8.13 3.65
CA LEU A 160 -7.84 -8.41 3.08
C LEU A 160 -6.88 -8.98 4.13
N GLY A 161 -6.26 -10.10 3.79
CA GLY A 161 -5.14 -10.65 4.53
C GLY A 161 -3.82 -9.99 4.13
N ASN A 162 -2.79 -10.11 4.96
CA ASN A 162 -1.44 -9.67 4.60
C ASN A 162 -0.82 -10.62 3.57
N CYS A 163 -0.62 -10.15 2.34
CA CYS A 163 -0.12 -10.95 1.24
C CYS A 163 1.26 -11.59 1.50
N ASN A 164 2.10 -10.99 2.36
CA ASN A 164 3.38 -11.60 2.75
C ASN A 164 3.20 -12.90 3.53
N ASN A 165 2.11 -13.04 4.28
CA ASN A 165 1.79 -14.21 5.10
C ASN A 165 0.77 -15.14 4.43
N CYS A 166 0.32 -14.81 3.21
CA CYS A 166 -0.70 -15.57 2.50
C CYS A 166 -0.18 -16.96 2.13
N PRO A 167 -0.93 -18.06 2.45
CA PRO A 167 -0.52 -19.42 2.11
C PRO A 167 -0.51 -19.69 0.61
N VAL A 168 -1.20 -18.87 -0.18
CA VAL A 168 -1.36 -18.99 -1.63
C VAL A 168 -0.84 -17.76 -2.39
N LYS A 169 0.16 -17.08 -1.81
CA LYS A 169 0.82 -15.97 -2.51
C LYS A 169 1.43 -16.45 -3.84
N PRO A 170 1.51 -15.58 -4.87
CA PRO A 170 2.07 -15.96 -6.15
C PRO A 170 3.57 -16.29 -6.02
N GLU A 171 4.07 -17.06 -6.98
CA GLU A 171 5.52 -17.22 -7.15
C GLU A 171 6.13 -15.88 -7.56
N SER A 172 7.39 -15.68 -7.14
CA SER A 172 8.09 -14.43 -7.46
C SER A 172 8.33 -14.27 -8.95
N ALA A 173 8.13 -13.07 -9.46
CA ALA A 173 8.49 -12.67 -10.81
C ALA A 173 10.01 -12.41 -10.98
N TRP A 174 10.84 -12.82 -10.03
CA TRP A 174 12.29 -12.68 -10.07
C TRP A 174 12.93 -13.10 -11.40
N PRO A 175 12.62 -14.26 -12.00
CA PRO A 175 13.26 -14.66 -13.25
C PRO A 175 13.02 -13.65 -14.38
N TYR A 176 11.86 -13.06 -14.43
CA TYR A 176 11.47 -12.08 -15.46
C TYR A 176 12.07 -10.70 -15.17
N MET A 177 11.90 -10.18 -13.94
CA MET A 177 12.42 -8.86 -13.56
C MET A 177 13.95 -8.81 -13.60
N SER A 178 14.62 -9.84 -13.12
CA SER A 178 16.08 -9.90 -13.13
C SER A 178 16.65 -10.03 -14.55
N SER A 179 16.00 -10.84 -15.41
CA SER A 179 16.40 -10.94 -16.81
C SER A 179 16.22 -9.60 -17.55
N LEU A 180 15.10 -8.92 -17.30
CA LEU A 180 14.86 -7.59 -17.87
C LEU A 180 15.94 -6.60 -17.42
N ALA A 181 16.22 -6.51 -16.11
CA ALA A 181 17.19 -5.58 -15.59
C ALA A 181 18.62 -5.86 -16.14
N ARG A 182 19.05 -7.11 -16.14
CA ARG A 182 20.38 -7.51 -16.67
C ARG A 182 20.55 -7.17 -18.14
N LYS A 183 19.50 -7.16 -18.93
CA LYS A 183 19.56 -6.80 -20.36
C LYS A 183 20.03 -5.34 -20.58
N TYR A 184 19.76 -4.44 -19.64
CA TYR A 184 20.04 -3.01 -19.75
C TYR A 184 21.13 -2.54 -18.79
N MET A 185 21.54 -3.38 -17.84
CA MET A 185 22.61 -3.07 -16.90
C MET A 185 23.96 -3.56 -17.41
N ARG A 186 25.02 -2.90 -17.00
CA ARG A 186 26.39 -3.37 -17.28
C ARG A 186 26.70 -4.60 -16.42
N ASP A 187 27.52 -5.49 -16.94
CA ASP A 187 27.90 -6.74 -16.27
C ASP A 187 28.61 -6.54 -14.92
N ASP A 188 29.20 -5.37 -14.68
CA ASP A 188 29.86 -5.04 -13.44
C ASP A 188 28.94 -4.49 -12.34
N LEU A 189 27.63 -4.32 -12.64
CA LEU A 189 26.58 -3.93 -11.70
C LEU A 189 25.77 -5.17 -11.31
N ASN A 190 26.25 -5.89 -10.27
CA ASN A 190 25.67 -7.15 -9.87
C ASN A 190 24.62 -7.00 -8.77
N PHE A 191 23.57 -7.79 -8.89
CA PHE A 191 22.50 -7.94 -7.91
C PHE A 191 21.98 -9.36 -7.88
N GLU A 192 21.58 -9.83 -6.71
CA GLU A 192 21.10 -11.19 -6.46
C GLU A 192 19.80 -11.17 -5.66
N PHE A 193 18.97 -12.17 -5.87
CA PHE A 193 17.73 -12.34 -5.14
C PHE A 193 18.00 -12.58 -3.65
N ASN A 194 17.31 -11.82 -2.82
CA ASN A 194 17.28 -12.07 -1.38
C ASN A 194 15.89 -12.57 -0.94
N HIS A 195 14.88 -11.73 -1.03
CA HIS A 195 13.49 -12.09 -0.73
C HIS A 195 12.52 -11.15 -1.43
N THR A 196 11.24 -11.42 -1.28
CA THR A 196 10.19 -10.62 -1.90
C THR A 196 9.16 -10.15 -0.87
N LEU A 197 8.60 -8.98 -1.13
CA LEU A 197 7.48 -8.39 -0.38
C LEU A 197 6.28 -8.24 -1.29
N TYR A 198 5.11 -8.59 -0.77
CA TYR A 198 3.85 -8.44 -1.48
C TYR A 198 2.96 -7.41 -0.77
N SER A 199 2.26 -6.60 -1.54
CA SER A 199 1.26 -5.69 -1.00
C SER A 199 0.10 -5.47 -1.95
N MET A 200 -1.07 -5.16 -1.39
CA MET A 200 -2.22 -4.72 -2.14
C MET A 200 -2.13 -3.21 -2.35
N LYS A 201 -2.09 -2.78 -3.60
CA LYS A 201 -2.00 -1.37 -3.99
C LYS A 201 -3.32 -0.91 -4.60
N PRO A 202 -4.06 -0.01 -3.93
CA PRO A 202 -5.23 0.63 -4.50
C PRO A 202 -4.80 1.83 -5.35
N ILE A 203 -5.35 1.95 -6.56
CA ILE A 203 -5.12 3.05 -7.49
C ILE A 203 -6.47 3.59 -7.93
N LEU A 204 -6.68 4.90 -7.84
CA LEU A 204 -7.88 5.51 -8.39
C LEU A 204 -7.95 5.29 -9.90
N LEU A 205 -9.09 4.84 -10.42
CA LEU A 205 -9.26 4.60 -11.86
C LEU A 205 -9.06 5.88 -12.69
N ALA A 206 -9.39 7.05 -12.13
CA ALA A 206 -9.12 8.32 -12.79
C ALA A 206 -7.62 8.60 -12.99
N SER A 207 -6.76 8.06 -12.14
CA SER A 207 -5.30 8.24 -12.21
C SER A 207 -4.60 7.29 -13.19
N GLU A 208 -5.32 6.36 -13.83
CA GLU A 208 -4.72 5.51 -14.87
C GLU A 208 -4.33 6.30 -16.13
N ILE A 209 -4.90 7.50 -16.32
CA ILE A 209 -4.66 8.33 -17.52
C ILE A 209 -3.36 9.12 -17.39
N ASP A 210 -3.05 9.62 -16.20
CA ASP A 210 -1.96 10.59 -15.95
C ASP A 210 -0.96 10.15 -14.86
N ASP A 211 -1.14 8.97 -14.26
CA ASP A 211 -0.36 8.44 -13.13
C ASP A 211 -0.24 9.41 -11.92
N SER A 212 -1.22 10.32 -11.78
CA SER A 212 -1.16 11.42 -10.81
C SER A 212 -1.18 10.96 -9.35
N ARG A 213 -1.92 9.91 -9.02
CA ARG A 213 -2.07 9.34 -7.66
C ARG A 213 -2.29 10.38 -6.56
N PRO A 214 -3.36 11.21 -6.64
CA PRO A 214 -3.67 12.18 -5.60
C PRO A 214 -4.11 11.48 -4.32
N THR A 215 -3.89 12.13 -3.17
CA THR A 215 -4.61 11.78 -1.95
C THR A 215 -6.03 12.32 -2.07
N VAL A 216 -7.02 11.46 -1.83
CA VAL A 216 -8.44 11.84 -1.87
C VAL A 216 -9.02 11.72 -0.48
N ILE A 217 -9.58 12.83 0.01
CA ILE A 217 -10.27 12.92 1.29
C ILE A 217 -11.73 13.21 0.97
N ARG A 218 -12.64 12.41 1.53
CA ARG A 218 -14.08 12.58 1.33
C ARG A 218 -14.82 12.46 2.64
N GLN A 219 -15.57 13.48 2.98
CA GLN A 219 -16.51 13.45 4.08
C GLN A 219 -17.87 12.94 3.59
N PHE A 220 -18.42 11.92 4.25
CA PHE A 220 -19.67 11.27 3.89
C PHE A 220 -20.83 11.67 4.79
N SER A 221 -20.54 12.08 6.00
CA SER A 221 -21.54 12.53 6.98
C SER A 221 -20.94 13.61 7.87
N ASN A 222 -21.77 14.54 8.33
CA ASN A 222 -21.37 15.63 9.23
C ASN A 222 -21.68 15.29 10.70
N GLU A 223 -22.84 14.71 10.97
CA GLU A 223 -23.33 14.38 12.31
C GLU A 223 -24.04 13.01 12.28
N PRO A 224 -23.43 11.97 12.85
CA PRO A 224 -22.04 11.88 13.29
C PRO A 224 -21.07 11.95 12.10
N THR A 225 -19.84 12.44 12.33
CA THR A 225 -18.88 12.70 11.26
C THR A 225 -18.24 11.40 10.76
N PHE A 226 -18.20 11.21 9.44
CA PHE A 226 -17.45 10.12 8.80
C PHE A 226 -16.61 10.65 7.65
N VAL A 227 -15.30 10.45 7.75
CA VAL A 227 -14.33 10.84 6.73
C VAL A 227 -13.56 9.61 6.25
N SER A 228 -13.40 9.46 4.93
CA SER A 228 -12.50 8.47 4.35
C SER A 228 -11.34 9.15 3.64
N VAL A 229 -10.15 8.59 3.82
CA VAL A 229 -8.95 9.03 3.09
C VAL A 229 -8.35 7.86 2.32
N LEU A 230 -8.09 8.07 1.04
CA LEU A 230 -7.29 7.20 0.20
C LEU A 230 -5.99 7.94 -0.16
N SER A 231 -4.90 7.55 0.48
CA SER A 231 -3.61 8.21 0.29
C SER A 231 -2.98 7.82 -1.05
N GLY A 232 -2.41 8.80 -1.75
CA GLY A 232 -1.71 8.62 -3.01
C GLY A 232 -0.19 8.57 -2.87
N LYS A 233 0.41 9.57 -2.22
CA LYS A 233 1.86 9.74 -2.10
C LYS A 233 2.23 10.23 -0.70
N ILE A 234 3.46 9.93 -0.27
CA ILE A 234 3.95 10.32 1.07
C ILE A 234 4.02 11.84 1.27
N ASN A 235 4.26 12.62 0.22
CA ASN A 235 4.33 14.07 0.32
C ASN A 235 2.97 14.74 0.58
N THR A 236 1.88 13.98 0.56
CA THR A 236 0.52 14.44 0.87
C THR A 236 0.05 13.97 2.25
N VAL A 237 0.96 13.55 3.12
CA VAL A 237 0.63 13.03 4.46
C VAL A 237 -0.10 14.05 5.35
N TYR A 238 0.15 15.34 5.14
CA TYR A 238 -0.48 16.44 5.88
C TYR A 238 -1.73 17.04 5.19
N ASP A 239 -2.16 16.52 4.05
CA ASP A 239 -3.35 17.04 3.36
C ASP A 239 -4.62 16.92 4.23
N LEU A 240 -4.63 15.95 5.15
CA LEU A 240 -5.73 15.74 6.09
C LEU A 240 -5.91 16.90 7.08
N ASP A 241 -4.85 17.63 7.41
CA ASP A 241 -4.89 18.79 8.33
C ASP A 241 -5.76 19.92 7.80
N ASN A 242 -6.04 19.94 6.49
CA ASN A 242 -6.92 20.93 5.87
C ASN A 242 -8.41 20.59 6.00
N VAL A 243 -8.74 19.39 6.51
CA VAL A 243 -10.13 18.87 6.55
C VAL A 243 -10.57 18.56 7.98
N LEU A 244 -9.65 18.30 8.88
CA LEU A 244 -9.87 18.07 10.32
C LEU A 244 -9.63 19.35 11.12
#